data_53d863b25c877fef3d0ab0483adcc1b5
#
_entry.id   53d863b25c877fef3d0ab0483adcc1b5
#
_cell.length_a   1.000
_cell.length_b   1.000
_cell.length_c   1.000
_cell.angle_alpha   90.00
_cell.angle_beta   90.00
_cell.angle_gamma   90.00
#
_symmetry.space_group_name_H-M   'P 1'
#
loop_
_entity.id
_entity.type
_entity.pdbx_description
1 polymer ?
#
loop_
_entity_poly.entity_id
_entity_poly.type
_entity_poly.pdbx_seq_one_letter_code
_entity_poly.pdbx_strand_id
1 'polypeptide(L)'
;MKKIIASLLLMSSAISMNAAVNVNRIEPTDWYVGMKDASLQLMVYGKDIKNADVTVDYPGVKIDSIARLDSPNYLLVYLNLDGAKAGEMTLNFKQGKQSKKVKYVLKNREMAGDKRIGFS
;
A
#
# COMPACT_ATOMS: atom_id res chain seq x y z
N MET A 1 -35.58 19.47 -28.15
CA MET A 1 -35.18 19.27 -27.71
C MET A 1 -34.96 18.75 -27.17
N LYS A 2 -34.75 18.73 -27.08
CA LYS A 2 -34.26 18.22 -26.54
C LYS A 2 -33.92 17.61 -25.89
N LYS A 3 -33.74 17.64 -25.93
CA LYS A 3 -33.21 17.05 -25.33
C LYS A 3 -32.86 16.41 -24.70
N ILE A 4 -32.67 16.52 -24.88
CA ILE A 4 -32.15 15.88 -24.30
C ILE A 4 -31.75 15.29 -23.74
N ILE A 5 -31.53 15.46 -23.96
CA ILE A 5 -30.90 14.85 -23.47
C ILE A 5 -30.49 14.36 -22.82
N ALA A 6 -30.35 14.54 -22.90
CA ALA A 6 -29.69 13.97 -22.29
C ALA A 6 -29.38 13.46 -21.70
N SER A 7 -29.38 13.59 -21.69
CA SER A 7 -28.83 12.98 -21.04
C SER A 7 -28.44 12.41 -20.59
N LEU A 8 -28.28 12.49 -20.70
CA LEU A 8 -27.65 11.87 -20.18
C LEU A 8 -27.23 11.37 -19.71
N LEU A 9 -27.10 11.44 -19.85
CA LEU A 9 -26.41 10.93 -19.32
C LEU A 9 -26.13 10.50 -18.66
N LEU A 10 -26.01 10.54 -18.73
CA LEU A 10 -25.49 10.08 -18.00
C LEU A 10 -25.15 9.52 -17.47
N MET A 11 -25.16 9.49 -17.65
CA MET A 11 -24.56 8.96 -17.12
C MET A 11 -24.14 8.46 -16.68
N SER A 12 -23.89 8.47 -16.84
CA SER A 12 -23.19 7.97 -16.27
C SER A 12 -22.93 7.50 -15.71
N SER A 13 -22.87 7.50 -15.63
CA SER A 13 -22.32 7.12 -14.99
C SER A 13 -22.06 6.38 -14.61
N ALA A 14 -22.03 6.17 -14.61
CA ALA A 14 -21.65 5.24 -14.20
C ALA A 14 -20.73 5.00 -13.75
N ILE A 15 -20.43 5.34 -13.66
CA ILE A 15 -19.60 5.09 -13.31
C ILE A 15 -19.28 4.67 -12.40
N SER A 16 -19.30 4.71 -12.29
CA SER A 16 -18.84 4.36 -11.64
C SER A 16 -18.66 3.70 -11.00
N MET A 17 -18.92 3.43 -11.00
CA MET A 17 -18.65 2.59 -10.44
C MET A 17 -17.56 2.26 -10.30
N ASN A 18 -17.11 2.82 -10.48
CA ASN A 18 -16.02 2.47 -10.41
C ASN A 18 -15.55 1.90 -9.33
N ALA A 19 -14.84 1.15 -9.41
CA ALA A 19 -14.49 0.26 -8.36
C ALA A 19 -13.49 0.91 -7.44
N ALA A 20 -13.72 0.81 -6.15
CA ALA A 20 -12.77 1.26 -5.16
C ALA A 20 -11.50 0.40 -5.24
N VAL A 21 -10.39 0.95 -4.80
CA VAL A 21 -9.16 0.19 -4.69
C VAL A 21 -9.31 -0.80 -3.52
N ASN A 22 -9.04 -2.06 -3.79
CA ASN A 22 -9.17 -3.11 -2.79
C ASN A 22 -7.81 -3.51 -2.26
N VAL A 23 -7.60 -3.32 -0.97
CA VAL A 23 -6.42 -3.83 -0.28
C VAL A 23 -6.95 -4.66 0.88
N ASN A 24 -6.94 -5.97 0.71
CA ASN A 24 -7.49 -6.87 1.71
C ASN A 24 -6.48 -7.25 2.76
N ARG A 25 -5.21 -7.36 2.36
CA ARG A 25 -4.19 -7.85 3.28
C ARG A 25 -2.82 -7.38 2.82
N ILE A 26 -1.99 -7.04 3.77
CA ILE A 26 -0.58 -6.73 3.52
C ILE A 26 0.21 -7.60 4.47
N GLU A 27 1.23 -8.28 3.94
CA GLU A 27 2.09 -9.14 4.74
C GLU A 27 3.54 -8.79 4.49
N PRO A 28 4.35 -8.70 5.55
CA PRO A 28 3.98 -8.83 6.97
C PRO A 28 3.07 -7.68 7.41
N THR A 29 2.35 -7.90 8.51
CA THR A 29 1.34 -6.93 8.95
C THR A 29 1.94 -5.69 9.60
N ASP A 30 3.18 -5.80 10.03
CA ASP A 30 3.96 -4.69 10.56
C ASP A 30 5.42 -5.07 10.44
N TRP A 31 6.32 -4.12 10.70
CA TRP A 31 7.74 -4.42 10.57
C TRP A 31 8.54 -3.56 11.53
N TYR A 32 9.85 -3.65 11.40
CA TYR A 32 10.77 -2.99 12.33
C TYR A 32 11.73 -2.09 11.59
N VAL A 33 12.08 -0.97 12.22
CA VAL A 33 13.15 -0.11 11.78
C VAL A 33 14.39 -0.38 12.63
N GLY A 34 15.52 0.12 12.18
CA GLY A 34 16.77 -0.05 12.94
C GLY A 34 17.42 -1.39 12.73
N MET A 35 17.00 -2.13 11.72
CA MET A 35 17.64 -3.40 11.39
C MET A 35 18.84 -3.17 10.49
N LYS A 36 19.79 -4.08 10.57
CA LYS A 36 20.97 -4.02 9.73
C LYS A 36 20.58 -4.04 8.26
N ASP A 37 19.66 -4.92 7.90
CA ASP A 37 19.11 -4.95 6.56
C ASP A 37 17.84 -4.11 6.58
N ALA A 38 17.89 -2.99 5.92
CA ALA A 38 16.77 -2.03 5.93
C ALA A 38 15.73 -2.30 4.88
N SER A 39 15.86 -3.38 4.13
CA SER A 39 14.90 -3.68 3.08
C SER A 39 13.66 -4.37 3.63
N LEU A 40 12.52 -4.09 3.03
CA LEU A 40 11.25 -4.67 3.43
C LEU A 40 10.44 -4.98 2.18
N GLN A 41 10.01 -6.22 2.07
CA GLN A 41 9.15 -6.63 0.97
C GLN A 41 7.74 -6.79 1.51
N LEU A 42 6.81 -6.06 0.93
CA LEU A 42 5.41 -6.18 1.28
C LEU A 42 4.67 -6.94 0.18
N MET A 43 3.92 -7.94 0.58
CA MET A 43 3.01 -8.60 -0.34
C MET A 43 1.62 -8.05 -0.10
N VAL A 44 1.05 -7.43 -1.12
CA VAL A 44 -0.25 -6.81 -1.04
C VAL A 44 -1.25 -7.69 -1.76
N TYR A 45 -2.33 -8.03 -1.09
CA TYR A 45 -3.38 -8.84 -1.68
C TYR A 45 -4.67 -8.04 -1.72
N GLY A 46 -5.27 -8.00 -2.89
CA GLY A 46 -6.56 -7.35 -3.07
C GLY A 46 -7.05 -7.58 -4.48
N LYS A 47 -8.34 -7.54 -4.66
CA LYS A 47 -8.91 -7.79 -5.98
C LYS A 47 -8.40 -6.73 -6.97
N ASP A 48 -7.81 -7.21 -8.06
CA ASP A 48 -7.31 -6.38 -9.16
C ASP A 48 -6.26 -5.36 -8.74
N ILE A 49 -5.52 -5.64 -7.66
CA ILE A 49 -4.54 -4.70 -7.13
C ILE A 49 -3.29 -4.57 -8.02
N LYS A 50 -3.10 -5.50 -8.94
CA LYS A 50 -1.88 -5.62 -9.72
C LYS A 50 -1.42 -4.31 -10.35
N ASN A 51 -2.36 -3.52 -10.84
CA ASN A 51 -2.01 -2.31 -11.58
C ASN A 51 -2.07 -1.03 -10.75
N ALA A 52 -2.20 -1.17 -9.44
CA ALA A 52 -2.21 0.01 -8.59
C ALA A 52 -0.83 0.64 -8.52
N ASP A 53 -0.80 1.95 -8.42
CA ASP A 53 0.41 2.67 -8.10
C ASP A 53 0.49 2.82 -6.60
N VAL A 54 1.70 2.73 -6.07
CA VAL A 54 1.90 2.81 -4.62
C VAL A 54 2.87 3.94 -4.33
N THR A 55 2.48 4.77 -3.39
CA THR A 55 3.37 5.81 -2.89
C THR A 55 3.38 5.76 -1.37
N VAL A 56 4.45 6.25 -0.79
CA VAL A 56 4.58 6.37 0.65
C VAL A 56 5.13 7.74 0.96
N ASP A 57 4.59 8.35 2.00
CA ASP A 57 5.05 9.66 2.43
C ASP A 57 5.42 9.54 3.90
N TYR A 58 6.66 9.15 4.14
CA TYR A 58 7.16 8.95 5.48
C TYR A 58 8.67 9.14 5.46
N PRO A 59 9.20 9.97 6.35
CA PRO A 59 10.64 10.27 6.33
C PRO A 59 11.47 9.00 6.50
N GLY A 60 12.46 8.85 5.63
CA GLY A 60 13.36 7.71 5.70
C GLY A 60 12.86 6.46 5.01
N VAL A 61 11.68 6.49 4.42
CA VAL A 61 11.15 5.32 3.70
C VAL A 61 11.10 5.64 2.22
N LYS A 62 11.63 4.72 1.42
CA LYS A 62 11.62 4.85 -0.04
C LYS A 62 11.08 3.57 -0.65
N ILE A 63 10.37 3.71 -1.75
CA ILE A 63 9.96 2.56 -2.54
C ILE A 63 11.07 2.29 -3.56
N ASP A 64 11.71 1.14 -3.44
CA ASP A 64 12.77 0.77 -4.37
C ASP A 64 12.22 0.23 -5.66
N SER A 65 11.21 -0.60 -5.58
CA SER A 65 10.60 -1.16 -6.77
C SER A 65 9.25 -1.77 -6.44
N ILE A 66 8.49 -2.02 -7.49
CA ILE A 66 7.20 -2.68 -7.38
C ILE A 66 7.22 -3.81 -8.39
N ALA A 67 6.91 -5.02 -7.94
CA ALA A 67 6.85 -6.17 -8.82
C ALA A 67 5.39 -6.55 -9.02
N ARG A 68 5.01 -6.66 -10.28
CA ARG A 68 3.64 -7.01 -10.65
C ARG A 68 3.65 -8.45 -11.15
N LEU A 69 3.01 -9.30 -10.37
CA LEU A 69 2.99 -10.73 -10.64
C LEU A 69 1.94 -11.05 -11.70
N ASP A 70 1.90 -12.30 -12.12
CA ASP A 70 0.92 -12.74 -13.11
C ASP A 70 -0.51 -12.64 -12.56
N SER A 71 -0.66 -12.94 -11.29
CA SER A 71 -1.98 -12.85 -10.68
C SER A 71 -2.43 -11.40 -10.57
N PRO A 72 -3.66 -11.09 -10.96
CA PRO A 72 -4.15 -9.73 -10.85
C PRO A 72 -4.40 -9.28 -9.42
N ASN A 73 -4.33 -10.19 -8.47
CA ASN A 73 -4.70 -9.90 -7.08
C ASN A 73 -3.53 -9.72 -6.15
N TYR A 74 -2.31 -9.69 -6.69
CA TYR A 74 -1.11 -9.54 -5.87
C TYR A 74 -0.20 -8.45 -6.40
N LEU A 75 0.49 -7.82 -5.47
CA LEU A 75 1.46 -6.79 -5.79
C LEU A 75 2.56 -6.86 -4.74
N LEU A 76 3.81 -6.86 -5.20
CA LEU A 76 4.94 -6.84 -4.29
C LEU A 76 5.54 -5.44 -4.27
N VAL A 77 5.72 -4.89 -3.09
CA VAL A 77 6.29 -3.56 -2.92
C VAL A 77 7.57 -3.70 -2.12
N TYR A 78 8.66 -3.24 -2.70
CA TYR A 78 9.97 -3.31 -2.06
C TYR A 78 10.32 -1.94 -1.51
N LEU A 79 10.53 -1.88 -0.21
CA LEU A 79 10.81 -0.64 0.49
C LEU A 79 12.20 -0.65 1.08
N ASN A 80 12.79 0.51 1.20
CA ASN A 80 14.01 0.71 1.94
C ASN A 80 13.69 1.60 3.13
N LEU A 81 14.03 1.11 4.31
CA LEU A 81 13.71 1.79 5.57
C LEU A 81 14.93 2.42 6.22
N ASP A 82 16.00 2.60 5.46
CA ASP A 82 17.22 3.16 6.01
C ASP A 82 16.98 4.61 6.43
N GLY A 83 17.17 4.88 7.71
CA GLY A 83 16.92 6.21 8.24
C GLY A 83 15.51 6.44 8.73
N ALA A 84 14.63 5.47 8.58
CA ALA A 84 13.26 5.62 9.07
C ALA A 84 13.19 5.41 10.58
N LYS A 85 12.25 6.07 11.21
CA LYS A 85 11.99 5.91 12.63
C LYS A 85 10.70 5.13 12.82
N ALA A 86 10.55 4.58 14.02
CA ALA A 86 9.31 3.88 14.36
C ALA A 86 8.14 4.84 14.30
N GLY A 87 6.99 4.33 13.91
CA GLY A 87 5.80 5.14 13.78
C GLY A 87 4.84 4.49 12.82
N GLU A 88 3.83 5.25 12.44
CA GLU A 88 2.81 4.77 11.53
C GLU A 88 2.95 5.49 10.20
N MET A 89 3.30 4.75 9.15
CA MET A 89 3.37 5.32 7.82
C MET A 89 2.09 5.03 7.06
N THR A 90 1.83 5.82 6.06
CA THR A 90 0.66 5.65 5.21
C THR A 90 1.10 5.24 3.83
N LEU A 91 0.55 4.13 3.36
CA LEU A 91 0.74 3.67 1.99
C LEU A 91 -0.47 4.11 1.19
N ASN A 92 -0.24 4.73 0.06
CA ASN A 92 -1.33 5.19 -0.80
C ASN A 92 -1.34 4.35 -2.07
N PHE A 93 -2.46 3.65 -2.27
CA PHE A 93 -2.68 2.83 -3.46
C PHE A 93 -3.63 3.55 -4.38
N LYS A 94 -3.23 3.73 -5.62
CA LYS A 94 -4.02 4.51 -6.55
C LYS A 94 -4.27 3.72 -7.83
N GLN A 95 -5.52 3.68 -8.25
CA GLN A 95 -5.91 3.07 -9.52
C GLN A 95 -6.84 4.02 -10.24
N GLY A 96 -6.36 4.59 -11.35
CA GLY A 96 -7.14 5.59 -12.07
C GLY A 96 -7.42 6.78 -11.17
N LYS A 97 -8.68 7.04 -10.94
CA LYS A 97 -9.11 8.16 -10.10
C LYS A 97 -9.37 7.75 -8.66
N GLN A 98 -9.28 6.45 -8.38
CA GLN A 98 -9.54 5.95 -7.05
C GLN A 98 -8.25 5.79 -6.27
N SER A 99 -8.33 5.97 -4.98
CA SER A 99 -7.17 5.75 -4.14
C SER A 99 -7.61 5.19 -2.80
N LYS A 100 -6.68 4.49 -2.15
CA LYS A 100 -6.89 3.97 -0.81
C LYS A 100 -5.64 4.15 0.01
N LYS A 101 -5.81 4.67 1.21
CA LYS A 101 -4.70 4.86 2.14
C LYS A 101 -4.76 3.78 3.20
N VAL A 102 -3.61 3.16 3.45
CA VAL A 102 -3.51 2.08 4.42
C VAL A 102 -2.40 2.43 5.39
N LYS A 103 -2.69 2.32 6.66
CA LYS A 103 -1.70 2.57 7.70
C LYS A 103 -0.86 1.33 7.89
N TYR A 104 0.44 1.55 8.09
CA TYR A 104 1.37 0.46 8.30
C TYR A 104 2.33 0.83 9.42
N VAL A 105 2.44 -0.04 10.41
CA VAL A 105 3.19 0.28 11.63
C VAL A 105 4.63 -0.18 11.52
N LEU A 106 5.55 0.74 11.82
CA LEU A 106 6.97 0.44 11.93
C LEU A 106 7.33 0.51 13.41
N LYS A 107 7.89 -0.57 13.91
CA LYS A 107 8.24 -0.71 15.32
C LYS A 107 9.72 -0.50 15.50
N ASN A 108 10.10 -0.18 16.71
CA ASN A 108 11.50 -0.03 17.05
C ASN A 108 12.11 -1.40 17.29
N ARG A 109 13.06 -1.78 16.45
CA ARG A 109 13.72 -3.07 16.53
C ARG A 109 14.45 -3.27 17.85
N GLU A 110 15.07 -2.23 18.35
CA GLU A 110 15.81 -2.34 19.59
C GLU A 110 14.91 -2.72 20.76
N MET A 111 13.76 -2.05 20.84
CA MET A 111 12.83 -2.38 21.91
C MET A 111 12.28 -3.79 21.75
N ALA A 112 11.99 -4.18 20.52
CA ALA A 112 11.52 -5.53 20.27
C ALA A 112 12.59 -6.55 20.65
N GLY A 113 13.84 -6.24 20.33
CA GLY A 113 14.94 -7.11 20.68
C GLY A 113 15.08 -7.29 22.16
N ASP A 114 14.97 -6.20 22.89
CA ASP A 114 15.06 -6.25 24.34
C ASP A 114 13.94 -7.08 24.92
N LYS A 115 12.76 -6.93 24.41
CA LYS A 115 11.63 -7.70 24.90
C LYS A 115 11.76 -9.17 24.60
N ARG A 116 12.50 -9.53 23.60
CA ARG A 116 12.70 -10.90 23.21
C ARG A 116 13.86 -11.56 23.90
N ILE A 117 14.47 -10.86 24.76
CA ILE A 117 15.74 -11.30 25.29
C ILE A 117 15.69 -12.70 25.87
N GLY A 118 14.57 -13.05 26.42
CA GLY A 118 14.45 -14.36 27.05
C GLY A 118 14.45 -15.51 26.07
N PHE A 119 14.24 -15.25 24.81
CA PHE A 119 14.18 -16.36 23.86
C PHE A 119 14.97 -16.10 22.59
N SER A 120 15.56 -14.99 22.49
CA SER A 120 16.32 -14.70 21.27
C SER A 120 17.66 -15.39 21.27
#